data_eab55081834f6df0c2a7e67cb3f85b9e
#
_entry.id   eab55081834f6df0c2a7e67cb3f85b9e
#
_cell.length_a   1.000
_cell.length_b   1.000
_cell.length_c   1.000
_cell.angle_alpha   90.00
_cell.angle_beta   90.00
_cell.angle_gamma   90.00
#
_symmetry.space_group_name_H-M   'P 1'
#
loop_
_entity.id
_entity.type
_entity.pdbx_description
1 polymer ?
#
loop_
_entity_poly.entity_id
_entity_poly.type
_entity_poly.pdbx_seq_one_letter_code
_entity_poly.pdbx_strand_id
1 'polypeptide(L)'
;VQPRVVFVEPAAMTAWSNVDRSSLTELRAVIATEGHDIAGAITLTESLMHAPVPILNMSPTEVAVFIFTSGTAGSPKAAMLTHNNLHSNLVQISQENVLRNSDVVYGVLPLFHIFGLNVVLGYTLFVGATVVLVQRFDPSTALETFAERGVTVVPGAPQVWSALAQMPDDECKVLSQLR
;
A
#
# COMPACT_ATOMS: atom_id res chain seq x y z
N VAL A 1 2.64 -19.02 -6.81
CA VAL A 1 1.34 -18.32 -6.86
C VAL A 1 0.87 -18.31 -8.31
N GLN A 2 -0.40 -18.62 -8.56
CA GLN A 2 -1.01 -18.52 -9.89
C GLN A 2 -2.02 -17.35 -9.87
N PRO A 3 -1.62 -16.16 -10.33
CA PRO A 3 -2.51 -15.01 -10.34
C PRO A 3 -3.61 -15.17 -11.41
N ARG A 4 -4.83 -14.77 -11.10
CA ARG A 4 -5.92 -14.66 -12.08
C ARG A 4 -5.96 -13.31 -12.76
N VAL A 5 -5.54 -12.27 -12.06
CA VAL A 5 -5.45 -10.90 -12.57
C VAL A 5 -4.13 -10.31 -12.14
N VAL A 6 -3.48 -9.59 -13.03
CA VAL A 6 -2.24 -8.86 -12.75
C VAL A 6 -2.43 -7.41 -13.13
N PHE A 7 -2.13 -6.51 -12.19
CA PHE A 7 -2.03 -5.08 -12.46
C PHE A 7 -0.58 -4.74 -12.77
N VAL A 8 -0.34 -4.06 -13.87
CA VAL A 8 1.01 -3.68 -14.31
C VAL A 8 1.10 -2.16 -14.41
N GLU A 9 1.92 -1.59 -13.54
CA GLU A 9 2.28 -0.17 -13.56
C GLU A 9 3.47 0.10 -14.49
N PRO A 10 3.68 1.36 -14.91
CA PRO A 10 4.81 1.77 -15.72
C PRO A 10 6.16 1.27 -15.21
N ALA A 11 6.39 1.42 -13.92
CA ALA A 11 7.64 0.99 -13.27
C ALA A 11 7.87 -0.53 -13.32
N ALA A 12 6.81 -1.32 -13.49
CA ALA A 12 6.86 -2.77 -13.54
C ALA A 12 6.97 -3.35 -14.97
N MET A 13 6.91 -2.51 -16.01
CA MET A 13 6.90 -2.96 -17.41
C MET A 13 8.08 -3.87 -17.76
N THR A 14 9.30 -3.47 -17.41
CA THR A 14 10.51 -4.27 -17.67
C THR A 14 10.44 -5.61 -16.95
N ALA A 15 10.00 -5.63 -15.69
CA ALA A 15 9.84 -6.87 -14.95
C ALA A 15 8.75 -7.75 -15.58
N TRP A 16 7.64 -7.17 -15.99
CA TRP A 16 6.55 -7.88 -16.64
C TRP A 16 6.93 -8.49 -17.98
N SER A 17 7.72 -7.79 -18.79
CA SER A 17 8.20 -8.30 -20.08
C SER A 17 9.09 -9.55 -19.96
N ASN A 18 9.74 -9.72 -18.81
CA ASN A 18 10.59 -10.87 -18.50
C ASN A 18 9.82 -12.06 -17.87
N VAL A 19 8.52 -11.90 -17.60
CA VAL A 19 7.71 -12.99 -17.06
C VAL A 19 7.36 -13.98 -18.16
N ASP A 20 7.68 -15.24 -17.94
CA ASP A 20 7.17 -16.32 -18.78
C ASP A 20 5.66 -16.53 -18.54
N ARG A 21 4.87 -15.94 -19.45
CA ARG A 21 3.41 -15.97 -19.38
C ARG A 21 2.84 -17.38 -19.58
N SER A 22 3.57 -18.28 -20.25
CA SER A 22 3.14 -19.64 -20.45
C SER A 22 3.04 -20.43 -19.14
N SER A 23 3.79 -20.01 -18.13
CA SER A 23 3.74 -20.57 -16.78
C SER A 23 2.54 -20.09 -15.95
N LEU A 24 1.84 -19.03 -16.38
CA LEU A 24 0.71 -18.42 -15.67
C LEU A 24 -0.63 -19.01 -16.15
N THR A 25 -0.86 -20.27 -15.86
CA THR A 25 -2.00 -21.04 -16.40
C THR A 25 -3.37 -20.55 -15.95
N GLU A 26 -3.45 -19.87 -14.81
CA GLU A 26 -4.69 -19.31 -14.26
C GLU A 26 -4.92 -17.83 -14.62
N LEU A 27 -3.98 -17.20 -15.34
CA LEU A 27 -4.09 -15.79 -15.70
C LEU A 27 -5.25 -15.55 -16.67
N ARG A 28 -6.18 -14.67 -16.27
CA ARG A 28 -7.38 -14.32 -17.05
C ARG A 28 -7.34 -12.90 -17.61
N ALA A 29 -6.71 -11.98 -16.88
CA ALA A 29 -6.61 -10.59 -17.30
C ALA A 29 -5.30 -9.94 -16.85
N VAL A 30 -4.80 -9.06 -17.69
CA VAL A 30 -3.74 -8.09 -17.36
C VAL A 30 -4.39 -6.72 -17.41
N ILE A 31 -4.25 -5.94 -16.35
CA ILE A 31 -4.76 -4.58 -16.28
C ILE A 31 -3.56 -3.64 -16.28
N ALA A 32 -3.48 -2.81 -17.32
CA ALA A 32 -2.47 -1.76 -17.40
C ALA A 32 -3.02 -0.48 -16.76
N THR A 33 -2.21 0.13 -15.89
CA THR A 33 -2.49 1.50 -15.46
C THR A 33 -2.20 2.48 -16.59
N GLU A 34 -2.80 3.67 -16.56
CA GLU A 34 -2.82 4.61 -17.69
C GLU A 34 -1.43 4.90 -18.29
N GLY A 35 -1.40 5.09 -19.60
CA GLY A 35 -0.21 5.53 -20.37
C GLY A 35 0.69 4.41 -20.90
N HIS A 36 0.28 3.13 -20.82
CA HIS A 36 1.12 2.00 -21.26
C HIS A 36 0.35 1.02 -22.12
N ASP A 37 0.95 0.73 -23.25
CA ASP A 37 0.40 -0.24 -24.23
C ASP A 37 1.01 -1.62 -23.94
N ILE A 38 0.22 -2.49 -23.29
CA ILE A 38 0.58 -3.90 -23.08
C ILE A 38 -0.33 -4.73 -23.96
N ALA A 39 0.26 -5.46 -24.90
CA ALA A 39 -0.50 -6.30 -25.82
C ALA A 39 -1.42 -7.27 -25.06
N GLY A 40 -2.73 -7.16 -25.33
CA GLY A 40 -3.77 -7.99 -24.71
C GLY A 40 -4.17 -7.59 -23.28
N ALA A 41 -3.67 -6.46 -22.77
CA ALA A 41 -4.17 -5.89 -21.52
C ALA A 41 -5.40 -5.01 -21.77
N ILE A 42 -6.23 -4.88 -20.75
CA ILE A 42 -7.26 -3.85 -20.64
C ILE A 42 -6.73 -2.69 -19.80
N THR A 43 -7.20 -1.49 -20.05
CA THR A 43 -6.84 -0.34 -19.23
C THR A 43 -7.57 -0.37 -17.89
N LEU A 44 -7.01 0.29 -16.87
CA LEU A 44 -7.69 0.45 -15.59
C LEU A 44 -9.05 1.15 -15.80
N THR A 45 -9.09 2.19 -16.63
CA THR A 45 -10.32 2.91 -16.97
C THR A 45 -11.37 1.97 -17.58
N GLU A 46 -11.02 1.14 -18.55
CA GLU A 46 -11.94 0.13 -19.10
C GLU A 46 -12.44 -0.84 -18.04
N SER A 47 -11.55 -1.29 -17.14
CA SER A 47 -11.93 -2.20 -16.07
C SER A 47 -12.95 -1.57 -15.10
N LEU A 48 -12.88 -0.27 -14.86
CA LEU A 48 -13.79 0.48 -14.01
C LEU A 48 -15.15 0.76 -14.64
N MET A 49 -15.29 0.57 -15.96
CA MET A 49 -16.59 0.70 -16.66
C MET A 49 -17.52 -0.50 -16.45
N HIS A 50 -17.00 -1.61 -15.90
CA HIS A 50 -17.82 -2.77 -15.58
C HIS A 50 -18.69 -2.51 -14.34
N ALA A 51 -19.88 -3.12 -14.33
CA ALA A 51 -20.77 -3.04 -13.18
C ALA A 51 -20.09 -3.65 -11.93
N PRO A 52 -20.23 -3.00 -10.75
CA PRO A 52 -19.69 -3.55 -9.52
C PRO A 52 -20.35 -4.91 -9.20
N VAL A 53 -19.53 -5.82 -8.67
CA VAL A 53 -20.00 -7.12 -8.18
C VAL A 53 -20.21 -7.06 -6.67
N PRO A 54 -21.09 -7.88 -6.09
CA PRO A 54 -21.28 -7.96 -4.65
C PRO A 54 -19.97 -8.34 -3.94
N ILE A 55 -19.75 -7.77 -2.75
CA ILE A 55 -18.64 -8.15 -1.88
C ILE A 55 -18.88 -9.60 -1.42
N LEU A 56 -17.88 -10.45 -1.62
CA LEU A 56 -17.92 -11.83 -1.16
C LEU A 56 -17.60 -11.91 0.33
N ASN A 57 -18.39 -12.66 1.06
CA ASN A 57 -18.09 -13.02 2.44
C ASN A 57 -17.04 -14.15 2.43
N MET A 58 -15.80 -13.81 2.76
CA MET A 58 -14.71 -14.76 2.86
C MET A 58 -14.63 -15.35 4.26
N SER A 59 -14.21 -16.64 4.37
CA SER A 59 -13.93 -17.23 5.67
C SER A 59 -12.74 -16.51 6.34
N PRO A 60 -12.80 -16.28 7.67
CA PRO A 60 -11.67 -15.72 8.40
C PRO A 60 -10.36 -16.52 8.23
N THR A 61 -10.45 -17.82 7.95
CA THR A 61 -9.30 -18.72 7.77
C THR A 61 -8.76 -18.76 6.35
N GLU A 62 -9.45 -18.16 5.38
CA GLU A 62 -8.94 -18.06 4.01
C GLU A 62 -7.77 -17.07 3.92
N VAL A 63 -6.85 -17.38 3.01
CA VAL A 63 -5.69 -16.53 2.75
C VAL A 63 -6.15 -15.25 2.06
N ALA A 64 -5.90 -14.11 2.70
CA ALA A 64 -6.21 -12.79 2.17
C ALA A 64 -5.04 -12.20 1.38
N VAL A 65 -3.80 -12.44 1.82
CA VAL A 65 -2.61 -11.80 1.27
C VAL A 65 -1.42 -12.76 1.27
N PHE A 66 -0.64 -12.70 0.20
CA PHE A 66 0.72 -13.23 0.14
C PHE A 66 1.70 -12.07 0.23
N ILE A 67 2.51 -12.03 1.29
CA ILE A 67 3.60 -11.06 1.42
C ILE A 67 4.93 -11.76 1.14
N PHE A 68 5.62 -11.29 0.11
CA PHE A 68 6.92 -11.85 -0.26
C PHE A 68 8.04 -11.23 0.56
N THR A 69 8.91 -12.09 1.08
CA THR A 69 10.11 -11.70 1.80
C THR A 69 11.35 -12.17 1.05
N SER A 70 12.46 -11.45 1.19
CA SER A 70 13.72 -11.74 0.48
C SER A 70 14.39 -13.07 0.84
N GLY A 71 13.87 -13.79 1.84
CA GLY A 71 14.38 -15.12 2.27
C GLY A 71 15.90 -15.18 2.46
N THR A 72 16.35 -15.71 3.57
CA THR A 72 17.80 -15.84 3.90
C THR A 72 18.57 -16.79 2.98
N ALA A 73 17.88 -17.60 2.18
CA ALA A 73 18.46 -18.62 1.28
C ALA A 73 18.36 -18.26 -0.21
N GLY A 74 18.14 -16.98 -0.55
CA GLY A 74 18.16 -16.51 -1.95
C GLY A 74 16.87 -16.70 -2.76
N SER A 75 15.92 -17.53 -2.30
CA SER A 75 14.60 -17.64 -2.95
C SER A 75 13.53 -16.88 -2.16
N PRO A 76 12.72 -16.04 -2.82
CA PRO A 76 11.63 -15.34 -2.16
C PRO A 76 10.66 -16.32 -1.50
N LYS A 77 10.28 -16.03 -0.26
CA LYS A 77 9.23 -16.79 0.45
C LYS A 77 7.96 -15.97 0.52
N ALA A 78 6.82 -16.59 0.29
CA ALA A 78 5.52 -15.97 0.44
C ALA A 78 4.93 -16.34 1.80
N ALA A 79 4.79 -15.37 2.68
CA ALA A 79 4.00 -15.52 3.90
C ALA A 79 2.51 -15.46 3.54
N MET A 80 1.77 -16.50 3.91
CA MET A 80 0.32 -16.59 3.72
C MET A 80 -0.37 -15.99 4.94
N LEU A 81 -1.05 -14.86 4.76
CA LEU A 81 -1.80 -14.19 5.82
C LEU A 81 -3.29 -14.35 5.58
N THR A 82 -4.00 -14.89 6.56
CA THR A 82 -5.46 -15.04 6.50
C THR A 82 -6.15 -13.73 6.84
N HIS A 83 -7.44 -13.61 6.51
CA HIS A 83 -8.28 -12.50 6.94
C HIS A 83 -8.23 -12.32 8.46
N ASN A 84 -8.25 -13.44 9.21
CA ASN A 84 -8.16 -13.39 10.67
C ASN A 84 -6.81 -12.89 11.18
N ASN A 85 -5.69 -13.22 10.52
CA ASN A 85 -4.37 -12.71 10.91
C ASN A 85 -4.32 -11.18 10.80
N LEU A 86 -4.79 -10.63 9.66
CA LEU A 86 -4.82 -9.19 9.44
C LEU A 86 -5.74 -8.51 10.45
N HIS A 87 -6.98 -8.99 10.58
CA HIS A 87 -7.96 -8.42 11.52
C HIS A 87 -7.49 -8.48 12.98
N SER A 88 -6.98 -9.62 13.44
CA SER A 88 -6.50 -9.76 14.82
C SER A 88 -5.37 -8.79 15.14
N ASN A 89 -4.47 -8.55 14.18
CA ASN A 89 -3.41 -7.55 14.35
C ASN A 89 -3.99 -6.12 14.46
N LEU A 90 -5.01 -5.78 13.66
CA LEU A 90 -5.69 -4.47 13.76
C LEU A 90 -6.35 -4.30 15.15
N VAL A 91 -7.02 -5.33 15.65
CA VAL A 91 -7.61 -5.32 17.00
C VAL A 91 -6.54 -5.16 18.09
N GLN A 92 -5.39 -5.85 17.96
CA GLN A 92 -4.29 -5.71 18.91
C GLN A 92 -3.73 -4.27 18.91
N ILE A 93 -3.47 -3.69 17.74
CA ILE A 93 -2.97 -2.32 17.63
C ILE A 93 -3.99 -1.31 18.20
N SER A 94 -5.29 -1.56 18.01
CA SER A 94 -6.34 -0.65 18.47
C SER A 94 -6.39 -0.52 19.99
N GLN A 95 -5.93 -1.52 20.73
CA GLN A 95 -5.85 -1.47 22.20
C GLN A 95 -4.85 -0.43 22.70
N GLU A 96 -3.84 -0.10 21.90
CA GLU A 96 -2.83 0.91 22.21
C GLU A 96 -3.30 2.35 21.92
N ASN A 97 -4.47 2.54 21.33
CA ASN A 97 -5.04 3.85 20.96
C ASN A 97 -4.07 4.76 20.20
N VAL A 98 -3.27 4.19 19.32
CA VAL A 98 -2.24 4.91 18.56
C VAL A 98 -2.84 5.91 17.58
N LEU A 99 -3.99 5.57 16.97
CA LEU A 99 -4.72 6.44 16.04
C LEU A 99 -6.11 6.78 16.59
N ARG A 100 -6.61 7.94 16.19
CA ARG A 100 -7.98 8.42 16.40
C ARG A 100 -8.67 8.57 15.04
N ASN A 101 -10.00 8.52 15.03
CA ASN A 101 -10.77 8.72 13.79
C ASN A 101 -10.60 10.12 13.18
N SER A 102 -10.17 11.11 13.99
CA SER A 102 -9.87 12.47 13.51
C SER A 102 -8.47 12.61 12.91
N ASP A 103 -7.63 11.58 12.97
CA ASP A 103 -6.27 11.66 12.45
C ASP A 103 -6.23 11.64 10.92
N VAL A 104 -5.22 12.31 10.40
CA VAL A 104 -4.81 12.25 9.00
C VAL A 104 -3.42 11.63 8.96
N VAL A 105 -3.33 10.43 8.42
CA VAL A 105 -2.10 9.62 8.38
C VAL A 105 -1.40 9.77 7.05
N TYR A 106 -0.11 10.09 7.06
CA TYR A 106 0.71 10.16 5.86
C TYR A 106 1.18 8.77 5.43
N GLY A 107 0.61 8.26 4.35
CA GLY A 107 0.82 6.89 3.86
C GLY A 107 2.03 6.76 2.93
N VAL A 108 3.23 6.96 3.47
CA VAL A 108 4.50 6.91 2.73
C VAL A 108 5.11 5.51 2.63
N LEU A 109 4.70 4.60 3.49
CA LEU A 109 5.25 3.25 3.50
C LEU A 109 4.64 2.38 2.40
N PRO A 110 5.46 1.58 1.68
CA PRO A 110 4.99 0.76 0.57
C PRO A 110 3.92 -0.25 0.99
N LEU A 111 2.80 -0.31 0.24
CA LEU A 111 1.70 -1.23 0.54
C LEU A 111 2.04 -2.70 0.21
N PHE A 112 3.11 -2.97 -0.53
CA PHE A 112 3.61 -4.34 -0.71
C PHE A 112 4.36 -4.88 0.52
N HIS A 113 4.64 -4.02 1.50
CA HIS A 113 5.18 -4.40 2.80
C HIS A 113 4.07 -4.45 3.83
N ILE A 114 4.09 -5.47 4.72
CA ILE A 114 2.99 -5.69 5.69
C ILE A 114 2.75 -4.49 6.60
N PHE A 115 3.78 -3.73 6.97
CA PHE A 115 3.62 -2.54 7.78
C PHE A 115 2.81 -1.45 7.03
N GLY A 116 3.13 -1.20 5.75
CA GLY A 116 2.36 -0.29 4.91
C GLY A 116 0.93 -0.77 4.70
N LEU A 117 0.75 -2.04 4.37
CA LEU A 117 -0.56 -2.61 4.07
C LEU A 117 -1.46 -2.66 5.30
N ASN A 118 -1.01 -3.30 6.38
CA ASN A 118 -1.90 -3.58 7.51
C ASN A 118 -1.89 -2.46 8.56
N VAL A 119 -0.73 -1.86 8.85
CA VAL A 119 -0.67 -0.81 9.88
C VAL A 119 -1.03 0.55 9.27
N VAL A 120 -0.37 0.98 8.18
CA VAL A 120 -0.64 2.31 7.64
C VAL A 120 -2.01 2.38 6.97
N LEU A 121 -2.31 1.52 6.01
CA LEU A 121 -3.60 1.52 5.33
C LEU A 121 -4.69 0.88 6.20
N GLY A 122 -4.48 -0.38 6.58
CA GLY A 122 -5.51 -1.19 7.25
C GLY A 122 -5.96 -0.59 8.57
N TYR A 123 -5.03 -0.25 9.47
CA TYR A 123 -5.39 0.29 10.78
C TYR A 123 -5.99 1.70 10.68
N THR A 124 -5.50 2.54 9.76
CA THR A 124 -6.10 3.86 9.53
C THR A 124 -7.58 3.73 9.14
N LEU A 125 -7.90 2.84 8.19
CA LEU A 125 -9.27 2.60 7.78
C LEU A 125 -10.10 1.91 8.88
N PHE A 126 -9.49 1.01 9.65
CA PHE A 126 -10.15 0.29 10.75
C PHE A 126 -10.67 1.23 11.84
N VAL A 127 -9.91 2.28 12.18
CA VAL A 127 -10.33 3.29 13.16
C VAL A 127 -11.18 4.42 12.56
N GLY A 128 -11.41 4.42 11.25
CA GLY A 128 -12.16 5.45 10.54
C GLY A 128 -11.39 6.76 10.34
N ALA A 129 -10.06 6.73 10.39
CA ALA A 129 -9.19 7.87 10.13
C ALA A 129 -8.96 8.07 8.60
N THR A 130 -8.36 9.19 8.24
CA THR A 130 -8.01 9.51 6.87
C THR A 130 -6.56 9.08 6.56
N VAL A 131 -6.32 8.46 5.40
CA VAL A 131 -4.97 8.21 4.91
C VAL A 131 -4.70 9.02 3.64
N VAL A 132 -3.56 9.71 3.60
CA VAL A 132 -3.05 10.40 2.41
C VAL A 132 -1.98 9.50 1.79
N LEU A 133 -2.35 8.77 0.75
CA LEU A 133 -1.42 7.89 0.04
C LEU A 133 -0.51 8.70 -0.85
N VAL A 134 0.80 8.43 -0.78
CA VAL A 134 1.81 9.05 -1.62
C VAL A 134 2.62 7.98 -2.33
N GLN A 135 2.92 8.25 -3.60
CA GLN A 135 3.64 7.27 -4.42
C GLN A 135 5.13 7.20 -4.05
N ARG A 136 5.72 8.33 -3.69
CA ARG A 136 7.13 8.46 -3.38
C ARG A 136 7.34 9.53 -2.32
N PHE A 137 8.28 9.28 -1.40
CA PHE A 137 8.69 10.26 -0.42
C PHE A 137 9.64 11.29 -1.04
N ASP A 138 9.32 12.55 -0.84
CA ASP A 138 10.18 13.69 -1.04
C ASP A 138 9.97 14.66 0.13
N PRO A 139 11.02 15.15 0.82
CA PRO A 139 10.87 15.94 2.04
C PRO A 139 10.08 17.23 1.86
N SER A 140 10.38 18.01 0.81
CA SER A 140 9.70 19.28 0.55
C SER A 140 8.22 19.10 0.27
N THR A 141 7.90 18.19 -0.67
CA THR A 141 6.51 17.83 -1.01
C THR A 141 5.79 17.23 0.19
N ALA A 142 6.49 16.51 1.07
CA ALA A 142 5.90 15.96 2.29
C ALA A 142 5.46 17.07 3.24
N LEU A 143 6.31 18.08 3.50
CA LEU A 143 5.97 19.20 4.38
C LEU A 143 4.80 20.04 3.82
N GLU A 144 4.77 20.27 2.51
CA GLU A 144 3.63 20.90 1.82
C GLU A 144 2.35 20.08 2.02
N THR A 145 2.43 18.75 1.80
CA THR A 145 1.29 17.84 2.00
C THR A 145 0.81 17.86 3.45
N PHE A 146 1.73 17.91 4.42
CA PHE A 146 1.36 17.99 5.85
C PHE A 146 0.52 19.23 6.13
N ALA A 147 0.95 20.38 5.61
CA ALA A 147 0.22 21.64 5.77
C ALA A 147 -1.15 21.61 5.06
N GLU A 148 -1.17 21.22 3.79
CA GLU A 148 -2.38 21.26 2.96
C GLU A 148 -3.45 20.25 3.38
N ARG A 149 -3.02 19.07 3.80
CA ARG A 149 -3.92 17.95 4.17
C ARG A 149 -4.17 17.84 5.67
N GLY A 150 -3.50 18.67 6.48
CA GLY A 150 -3.63 18.61 7.93
C GLY A 150 -3.14 17.27 8.50
N VAL A 151 -2.02 16.75 8.00
CA VAL A 151 -1.45 15.47 8.48
C VAL A 151 -1.10 15.57 9.95
N THR A 152 -1.57 14.60 10.74
CA THR A 152 -1.34 14.54 12.20
C THR A 152 -0.43 13.40 12.60
N VAL A 153 -0.31 12.37 11.77
CA VAL A 153 0.50 11.16 12.07
C VAL A 153 1.32 10.75 10.85
N VAL A 154 2.61 10.52 11.07
CA VAL A 154 3.56 10.10 10.04
C VAL A 154 4.24 8.80 10.47
N PRO A 155 3.74 7.63 10.05
CA PRO A 155 4.44 6.36 10.22
C PRO A 155 5.59 6.31 9.20
N GLY A 156 6.80 6.59 9.63
CA GLY A 156 7.98 6.69 8.76
C GLY A 156 9.11 5.74 9.16
N ALA A 157 9.83 5.23 8.17
CA ALA A 157 11.11 4.59 8.38
C ALA A 157 12.16 5.63 8.85
N PRO A 158 13.26 5.22 9.51
CA PRO A 158 14.29 6.16 9.98
C PRO A 158 14.78 7.14 8.92
N GLN A 159 14.87 6.71 7.65
CA GLN A 159 15.30 7.53 6.52
C GLN A 159 14.35 8.72 6.25
N VAL A 160 13.04 8.54 6.46
CA VAL A 160 12.05 9.62 6.33
C VAL A 160 12.35 10.72 7.34
N TRP A 161 12.53 10.34 8.59
CA TRP A 161 12.84 11.29 9.68
C TRP A 161 14.20 11.94 9.51
N SER A 162 15.22 11.19 9.08
CA SER A 162 16.54 11.75 8.80
C SER A 162 16.51 12.78 7.67
N ALA A 163 15.69 12.57 6.65
CA ALA A 163 15.54 13.53 5.57
C ALA A 163 14.79 14.80 6.01
N LEU A 164 13.71 14.65 6.78
CA LEU A 164 12.98 15.78 7.35
C LEU A 164 13.84 16.60 8.30
N ALA A 165 14.71 15.96 9.09
CA ALA A 165 15.64 16.64 10.00
C ALA A 165 16.74 17.46 9.31
N GLN A 166 16.91 17.32 7.99
CA GLN A 166 17.85 18.11 7.19
C GLN A 166 17.18 19.30 6.49
N MET A 167 15.85 19.41 6.61
CA MET A 167 15.11 20.55 6.03
C MET A 167 15.31 21.82 6.84
N PRO A 168 15.18 23.01 6.22
CA PRO A 168 15.25 24.29 6.94
C PRO A 168 14.20 24.38 8.06
N ASP A 169 14.59 25.01 9.19
CA ASP A 169 13.73 25.13 10.38
C ASP A 169 12.40 25.85 10.11
N ASP A 170 12.39 26.80 9.19
CA ASP A 170 11.19 27.55 8.82
C ASP A 170 10.18 26.67 8.06
N GLU A 171 10.63 25.74 7.24
CA GLU A 171 9.80 24.75 6.55
C GLU A 171 9.30 23.68 7.52
N CYS A 172 10.10 23.32 8.53
CA CYS A 172 9.77 22.29 9.53
C CYS A 172 8.71 22.72 10.56
N LYS A 173 8.25 23.96 10.57
CA LYS A 173 7.22 24.44 11.52
C LYS A 173 5.94 23.61 11.49
N VAL A 174 5.57 23.07 10.33
CA VAL A 174 4.41 22.21 10.14
C VAL A 174 4.50 20.93 10.96
N LEU A 175 5.72 20.46 11.30
CA LEU A 175 5.90 19.26 12.11
C LEU A 175 5.32 19.40 13.53
N SER A 176 5.11 20.62 14.01
CA SER A 176 4.49 20.88 15.31
C SER A 176 3.03 20.44 15.41
N GLN A 177 2.36 20.20 14.28
CA GLN A 177 0.99 19.66 14.24
C GLN A 177 0.94 18.13 14.38
N LEU A 178 2.08 17.44 14.22
CA LEU A 178 2.17 15.99 14.40
C LEU A 178 2.06 15.66 15.88
N ARG A 179 1.48 14.47 16.16
CA ARG A 179 1.31 13.96 17.52
C ARG A 179 1.92 12.57 17.72
#